data_4b099d6791c900f5722e702000d929eb
#
_entry.id   4b099d6791c900f5722e702000d929eb
#
_cell.length_a   1.000
_cell.length_b   1.000
_cell.length_c   1.000
_cell.angle_alpha   90.00
_cell.angle_beta   90.00
_cell.angle_gamma   90.00
#
_symmetry.space_group_name_H-M   'P 1'
#
loop_
_entity.id
_entity.type
_entity.pdbx_description
1 polymer ?
#
loop_
_entity_poly.entity_id
_entity_poly.type
_entity_poly.pdbx_seq_one_letter_code
_entity_poly.pdbx_strand_id
1 'polypeptide(L)'
;MDFRWNSFTGEGYSIVSTEDLSANPDPENWATVPGLENLNATPPINSHSLRRSPGPQRFFALIAGPAPPLFSDDFESGVGDWTTVINDPNGNTRWELGVPAGSTGPLAGAGGSANAWSTNIGDYGPGSDIALRSPEIALRGAQGAELTFDAFRDADGFGDGAAVRFLRASDREQLGNDVPLGMESLDNDYTRQRIEIVPEALGENIVIEFNFVSDGSEDAF
;
A
#
# COMPACT_ATOMS: atom_id res chain seq x y z
N MET A 1 20.35 -29.17 4.02
CA MET A 1 21.05 -28.06 4.71
C MET A 1 19.96 -27.16 5.23
N ASP A 2 20.05 -26.78 6.50
CA ASP A 2 19.04 -25.96 7.14
C ASP A 2 19.63 -24.59 7.47
N PHE A 3 18.91 -23.55 7.07
CA PHE A 3 19.22 -22.16 7.39
C PHE A 3 18.30 -21.72 8.52
N ARG A 4 18.88 -21.02 9.51
CA ARG A 4 18.12 -20.41 10.61
C ARG A 4 18.74 -19.06 10.95
N TRP A 5 17.88 -18.03 11.11
CA TRP A 5 18.33 -16.68 11.48
C TRP A 5 17.28 -15.95 12.31
N ASN A 6 17.72 -14.92 13.03
CA ASN A 6 16.79 -14.02 13.73
C ASN A 6 15.97 -13.24 12.69
N SER A 7 14.69 -13.15 12.95
CA SER A 7 13.73 -12.53 12.04
C SER A 7 13.05 -11.36 12.72
N PHE A 8 12.89 -10.26 11.98
CA PHE A 8 12.30 -9.02 12.49
C PHE A 8 11.12 -8.61 11.61
N THR A 9 10.06 -8.13 12.24
CA THR A 9 8.86 -7.65 11.54
C THR A 9 9.23 -6.50 10.58
N GLY A 10 8.66 -6.52 9.38
CA GLY A 10 8.93 -5.52 8.34
C GLY A 10 10.19 -5.77 7.51
N GLU A 11 10.92 -6.87 7.78
CA GLU A 11 12.05 -7.29 6.95
C GLU A 11 11.65 -8.43 6.00
N GLY A 12 12.32 -8.41 4.86
CA GLY A 12 12.35 -9.50 3.90
C GLY A 12 13.77 -10.09 3.82
N TYR A 13 13.87 -11.38 3.49
CA TYR A 13 15.15 -12.07 3.48
C TYR A 13 15.34 -12.81 2.18
N SER A 14 16.58 -12.80 1.67
CA SER A 14 16.96 -13.63 0.53
C SER A 14 18.22 -14.41 0.87
N ILE A 15 18.27 -15.68 0.47
CA ILE A 15 19.49 -16.46 0.55
C ILE A 15 20.17 -16.40 -0.81
N VAL A 16 21.40 -15.93 -0.80
CA VAL A 16 22.24 -15.80 -2.00
C VAL A 16 23.41 -16.79 -1.93
N SER A 17 24.00 -17.11 -3.07
CA SER A 17 25.11 -18.07 -3.11
C SER A 17 26.12 -17.79 -4.21
N THR A 18 27.38 -18.17 -3.96
CA THR A 18 28.46 -18.19 -4.95
C THR A 18 29.26 -19.47 -4.83
N GLU A 19 29.94 -19.84 -5.89
CA GLU A 19 30.91 -20.95 -5.92
C GLU A 19 32.35 -20.47 -5.76
N ASP A 20 32.59 -19.16 -5.92
CA ASP A 20 33.92 -18.57 -5.85
C ASP A 20 33.93 -17.25 -5.07
N LEU A 21 34.46 -17.31 -3.86
CA LEU A 21 34.62 -16.12 -3.00
C LEU A 21 35.71 -15.16 -3.50
N SER A 22 36.67 -15.66 -4.23
CA SER A 22 37.81 -14.83 -4.70
C SER A 22 37.39 -13.94 -5.86
N ALA A 23 36.55 -14.48 -6.74
CA ALA A 23 36.00 -13.74 -7.86
C ALA A 23 34.82 -12.85 -7.46
N ASN A 24 34.10 -13.21 -6.40
CA ASN A 24 32.89 -12.51 -5.96
C ASN A 24 32.85 -12.42 -4.43
N PRO A 25 33.62 -11.49 -3.83
CA PRO A 25 33.76 -11.40 -2.38
C PRO A 25 32.53 -10.75 -1.70
N ASP A 26 31.71 -10.02 -2.45
CA ASP A 26 30.58 -9.27 -1.91
C ASP A 26 29.26 -10.04 -2.09
N PRO A 27 28.59 -10.46 -0.99
CA PRO A 27 27.33 -11.19 -1.06
C PRO A 27 26.19 -10.46 -1.79
N GLU A 28 26.17 -9.13 -1.83
CA GLU A 28 25.15 -8.36 -2.56
C GLU A 28 25.17 -8.62 -4.05
N ASN A 29 26.30 -9.09 -4.59
CA ASN A 29 26.45 -9.45 -6.00
C ASN A 29 26.26 -10.96 -6.29
N TRP A 30 25.89 -11.76 -5.28
CA TRP A 30 25.69 -13.19 -5.48
C TRP A 30 24.33 -13.51 -6.08
N ALA A 31 24.27 -14.64 -6.78
CA ALA A 31 22.99 -15.08 -7.31
C ALA A 31 22.05 -15.54 -6.18
N THR A 32 20.81 -15.11 -6.25
CA THR A 32 19.76 -15.58 -5.33
C THR A 32 19.54 -17.08 -5.55
N VAL A 33 19.37 -17.81 -4.46
CA VAL A 33 19.01 -19.23 -4.49
C VAL A 33 17.55 -19.36 -4.90
N PRO A 34 17.23 -20.05 -6.02
CA PRO A 34 15.84 -20.16 -6.49
C PRO A 34 14.90 -20.69 -5.40
N GLY A 35 13.78 -19.97 -5.20
CA GLY A 35 12.79 -20.26 -4.17
C GLY A 35 13.16 -19.82 -2.75
N LEU A 36 14.28 -19.10 -2.58
CA LEU A 36 14.71 -18.51 -1.32
C LEU A 36 14.95 -17.00 -1.44
N GLU A 37 14.21 -16.37 -2.34
CA GLU A 37 14.12 -14.94 -2.56
C GLU A 37 12.90 -14.34 -1.87
N ASN A 38 13.03 -13.14 -1.33
CA ASN A 38 11.95 -12.34 -0.73
C ASN A 38 11.13 -13.13 0.32
N LEU A 39 11.82 -13.87 1.17
CA LEU A 39 11.18 -14.62 2.25
C LEU A 39 10.64 -13.66 3.29
N ASN A 40 9.36 -13.78 3.60
CA ASN A 40 8.73 -12.98 4.65
C ASN A 40 9.33 -13.28 6.03
N ALA A 41 9.37 -12.26 6.89
CA ALA A 41 9.73 -12.43 8.27
C ALA A 41 8.73 -13.35 9.00
N THR A 42 9.27 -14.27 9.80
CA THR A 42 8.51 -15.11 10.73
C THR A 42 9.12 -15.01 12.13
N PRO A 43 9.01 -13.86 12.80
CA PRO A 43 9.64 -13.62 14.09
C PRO A 43 9.28 -14.70 15.13
N PRO A 44 10.18 -15.03 16.06
CA PRO A 44 11.52 -14.46 16.20
C PRO A 44 12.59 -15.13 15.32
N ILE A 45 12.27 -16.22 14.62
CA ILE A 45 13.24 -17.00 13.85
C ILE A 45 12.61 -17.48 12.55
N ASN A 46 13.29 -17.19 11.43
CA ASN A 46 13.03 -17.86 10.16
C ASN A 46 13.84 -19.17 10.09
N SER A 47 13.28 -20.15 9.38
CA SER A 47 14.00 -21.37 9.04
C SER A 47 13.59 -21.88 7.67
N HIS A 48 14.60 -22.28 6.86
CA HIS A 48 14.40 -22.86 5.54
C HIS A 48 15.35 -24.02 5.31
N SER A 49 14.87 -25.05 4.60
CA SER A 49 15.66 -26.22 4.25
C SER A 49 15.91 -26.25 2.75
N LEU A 50 17.18 -26.38 2.37
CA LEU A 50 17.60 -26.57 0.98
C LEU A 50 18.08 -28.01 0.78
N ARG A 51 17.53 -28.70 -0.22
CA ARG A 51 18.10 -29.99 -0.64
C ARG A 51 19.48 -29.77 -1.25
N ARG A 52 20.47 -30.37 -0.67
CA ARG A 52 21.82 -30.34 -1.23
C ARG A 52 21.90 -31.23 -2.48
N SER A 53 22.16 -30.60 -3.62
CA SER A 53 22.56 -31.34 -4.82
C SER A 53 24.05 -31.66 -4.77
N PRO A 54 24.52 -32.83 -5.26
CA PRO A 54 25.93 -33.05 -5.49
C PRO A 54 26.47 -32.01 -6.47
N GLY A 55 27.57 -31.36 -6.13
CA GLY A 55 28.14 -30.31 -6.96
C GLY A 55 29.39 -29.69 -6.33
N PRO A 56 29.95 -28.64 -6.93
CA PRO A 56 31.09 -27.92 -6.41
C PRO A 56 30.78 -27.31 -5.04
N GLN A 57 31.81 -26.85 -4.38
CA GLN A 57 31.66 -26.10 -3.13
C GLN A 57 30.81 -24.84 -3.39
N ARG A 58 29.89 -24.53 -2.47
CA ARG A 58 29.02 -23.36 -2.56
C ARG A 58 28.99 -22.65 -1.22
N PHE A 59 29.13 -21.34 -1.29
CA PHE A 59 28.99 -20.42 -0.14
C PHE A 59 27.63 -19.78 -0.17
N PHE A 60 27.08 -19.50 1.00
CA PHE A 60 25.77 -18.90 1.16
C PHE A 60 25.85 -17.70 2.07
N ALA A 61 25.05 -16.69 1.79
CA ALA A 61 24.83 -15.54 2.67
C ALA A 61 23.34 -15.23 2.77
N LEU A 62 22.97 -14.57 3.85
CA LEU A 62 21.65 -14.01 4.06
C LEU A 62 21.71 -12.52 3.76
N ILE A 63 20.83 -12.05 2.89
CA ILE A 63 20.58 -10.64 2.64
C ILE A 63 19.26 -10.29 3.31
N ALA A 64 19.27 -9.27 4.16
CA ALA A 64 18.08 -8.69 4.77
C ALA A 64 17.83 -7.30 4.16
N GLY A 65 16.57 -6.96 4.00
CA GLY A 65 16.14 -5.67 3.49
C GLY A 65 14.68 -5.41 3.88
N PRO A 66 14.10 -4.27 3.50
CA PRO A 66 12.68 -4.03 3.71
C PRO A 66 11.87 -5.12 2.99
N ALA A 67 10.83 -5.61 3.63
CA ALA A 67 9.92 -6.56 3.01
C ALA A 67 9.30 -5.92 1.76
N PRO A 68 9.16 -6.66 0.66
CA PRO A 68 8.44 -6.15 -0.49
C PRO A 68 6.99 -5.82 -0.08
N PRO A 69 6.37 -4.80 -0.67
CA PRO A 69 4.99 -4.48 -0.38
C PRO A 69 4.08 -5.66 -0.74
N LEU A 70 3.08 -5.93 0.10
CA LEU A 70 2.04 -6.94 -0.18
C LEU A 70 1.16 -6.53 -1.36
N PHE A 71 1.02 -5.22 -1.55
CA PHE A 71 0.31 -4.59 -2.64
C PHE A 71 0.94 -3.23 -2.93
N SER A 72 1.02 -2.85 -4.19
CA SER A 72 1.40 -1.49 -4.63
C SER A 72 0.74 -1.18 -5.95
N ASP A 73 0.36 0.08 -6.16
CA ASP A 73 -0.19 0.58 -7.40
C ASP A 73 0.30 2.03 -7.62
N ASP A 74 0.76 2.33 -8.81
CA ASP A 74 1.16 3.66 -9.25
C ASP A 74 0.10 4.32 -10.15
N PHE A 75 -0.99 3.60 -10.40
CA PHE A 75 -2.15 4.01 -11.19
C PHE A 75 -1.88 4.26 -12.68
N GLU A 76 -0.71 3.90 -13.18
CA GLU A 76 -0.35 4.08 -14.60
C GLU A 76 -0.88 2.94 -15.48
N SER A 77 -1.27 1.82 -14.89
CA SER A 77 -1.84 0.67 -15.61
C SER A 77 -3.37 0.74 -15.78
N GLY A 78 -3.99 1.84 -15.35
CA GLY A 78 -5.45 2.05 -15.40
C GLY A 78 -6.16 1.58 -14.13
N VAL A 79 -7.49 1.49 -14.19
CA VAL A 79 -8.36 1.23 -13.02
C VAL A 79 -8.08 -0.12 -12.37
N GLY A 80 -7.65 -1.14 -13.13
CA GLY A 80 -7.44 -2.48 -12.60
C GLY A 80 -8.68 -3.01 -11.88
N ASP A 81 -8.47 -3.60 -10.70
CA ASP A 81 -9.53 -4.14 -9.84
C ASP A 81 -10.02 -3.14 -8.77
N TRP A 82 -9.65 -1.87 -8.88
CA TRP A 82 -10.21 -0.81 -8.05
C TRP A 82 -11.69 -0.59 -8.38
N THR A 83 -12.49 -0.31 -7.36
CA THR A 83 -13.94 -0.08 -7.53
C THR A 83 -14.36 1.19 -6.81
N THR A 84 -15.36 1.87 -7.38
CA THR A 84 -15.94 3.08 -6.78
C THR A 84 -17.35 2.82 -6.31
N VAL A 85 -17.75 3.49 -5.21
CA VAL A 85 -19.09 3.44 -4.63
C VAL A 85 -19.62 4.86 -4.51
N ILE A 86 -20.87 5.06 -4.85
CA ILE A 86 -21.60 6.30 -4.64
C ILE A 86 -22.71 5.99 -3.63
N ASN A 87 -22.59 6.52 -2.42
CA ASN A 87 -23.57 6.35 -1.35
C ASN A 87 -24.65 7.45 -1.41
N ASP A 88 -24.29 8.66 -1.84
CA ASP A 88 -25.25 9.71 -2.14
C ASP A 88 -25.38 9.93 -3.66
N PRO A 89 -26.46 9.47 -4.30
CA PRO A 89 -26.67 9.61 -5.74
C PRO A 89 -27.02 11.04 -6.16
N ASN A 90 -27.31 11.95 -5.24
CA ASN A 90 -27.57 13.35 -5.54
C ASN A 90 -26.30 14.21 -5.53
N GLY A 91 -25.19 13.68 -5.01
CA GLY A 91 -23.89 14.35 -5.05
C GLY A 91 -23.32 14.45 -6.47
N ASN A 92 -22.49 15.43 -6.67
CA ASN A 92 -21.83 15.72 -7.96
C ASN A 92 -20.39 15.21 -8.00
N THR A 93 -19.96 14.47 -7.00
CA THR A 93 -18.59 13.98 -6.87
C THR A 93 -18.54 12.47 -7.07
N ARG A 94 -17.46 12.01 -7.66
CA ARG A 94 -17.13 10.59 -7.79
C ARG A 94 -15.63 10.40 -7.78
N TRP A 95 -15.17 9.24 -7.42
CA TRP A 95 -13.78 8.89 -7.61
C TRP A 95 -13.49 8.63 -9.10
N GLU A 96 -12.52 9.35 -9.64
CA GLU A 96 -12.08 9.23 -11.04
C GLU A 96 -10.57 9.04 -11.11
N LEU A 97 -10.12 8.12 -11.95
CA LEU A 97 -8.69 7.89 -12.23
C LEU A 97 -8.29 8.66 -13.47
N GLY A 98 -7.25 9.46 -13.37
CA GLY A 98 -6.69 10.20 -14.50
C GLY A 98 -5.69 11.27 -14.08
N VAL A 99 -5.32 12.13 -15.02
CA VAL A 99 -4.48 13.28 -14.75
C VAL A 99 -5.32 14.32 -14.01
N PRO A 100 -4.95 14.72 -12.79
CA PRO A 100 -5.69 15.73 -12.04
C PRO A 100 -5.76 17.07 -12.80
N ALA A 101 -6.90 17.72 -12.75
CA ALA A 101 -7.17 18.98 -13.45
C ALA A 101 -8.08 19.93 -12.63
N GLY A 102 -8.04 19.85 -11.31
CA GLY A 102 -8.73 20.76 -10.40
C GLY A 102 -8.22 22.21 -10.51
N SER A 103 -8.97 23.16 -9.99
CA SER A 103 -8.60 24.57 -9.93
C SER A 103 -7.42 24.83 -9.00
N THR A 104 -7.19 23.92 -8.07
CA THR A 104 -6.07 23.91 -7.12
C THR A 104 -5.30 22.60 -7.23
N GLY A 105 -4.10 22.56 -6.65
CA GLY A 105 -3.34 21.35 -6.48
C GLY A 105 -2.46 20.93 -7.67
N PRO A 106 -1.89 19.73 -7.54
CA PRO A 106 -1.00 19.16 -8.54
C PRO A 106 -1.73 18.84 -9.84
N LEU A 107 -1.03 19.00 -10.97
CA LEU A 107 -1.53 18.65 -12.31
C LEU A 107 -0.97 17.31 -12.82
N ALA A 108 -0.53 16.46 -11.92
CA ALA A 108 -0.03 15.11 -12.17
C ALA A 108 -0.14 14.29 -10.89
N GLY A 109 0.01 12.98 -10.98
CA GLY A 109 0.11 12.10 -9.82
C GLY A 109 1.41 12.28 -9.04
N ALA A 110 1.49 11.70 -7.86
CA ALA A 110 2.65 11.74 -6.97
C ALA A 110 3.84 10.94 -7.53
N GLY A 111 5.06 11.29 -7.11
CA GLY A 111 6.24 10.48 -7.34
C GLY A 111 6.67 10.32 -8.81
N GLY A 112 6.17 11.15 -9.70
CA GLY A 112 6.43 11.10 -11.16
C GLY A 112 5.37 10.32 -11.94
N SER A 113 4.31 9.83 -11.30
CA SER A 113 3.11 9.30 -11.93
C SER A 113 2.37 10.40 -12.69
N ALA A 114 1.71 10.06 -13.78
CA ALA A 114 0.82 11.01 -14.46
C ALA A 114 -0.57 11.01 -13.83
N ASN A 115 -1.04 9.85 -13.39
CA ASN A 115 -2.40 9.64 -12.92
C ASN A 115 -2.50 9.65 -11.39
N ALA A 116 -3.68 10.01 -10.91
CA ALA A 116 -4.11 9.86 -9.53
C ALA A 116 -5.59 9.52 -9.48
N TRP A 117 -6.04 8.92 -8.39
CA TRP A 117 -7.45 8.90 -8.04
C TRP A 117 -7.83 10.23 -7.41
N SER A 118 -8.83 10.90 -7.95
CA SER A 118 -9.31 12.21 -7.50
C SER A 118 -10.81 12.18 -7.21
N THR A 119 -11.25 13.02 -6.31
CA THR A 119 -12.67 13.33 -6.08
C THR A 119 -13.13 14.28 -7.18
N ASN A 120 -13.49 13.76 -8.33
CA ASN A 120 -13.49 14.30 -9.68
C ASN A 120 -12.08 14.58 -10.22
N ILE A 121 -11.90 14.47 -11.52
CA ILE A 121 -10.67 14.93 -12.19
C ILE A 121 -10.52 16.47 -12.07
N GLY A 122 -11.64 17.19 -12.12
CA GLY A 122 -11.73 18.61 -11.76
C GLY A 122 -12.04 18.79 -10.27
N ASP A 123 -12.76 19.87 -9.96
CA ASP A 123 -13.14 20.16 -8.58
C ASP A 123 -14.29 19.26 -8.13
N TYR A 124 -14.31 18.91 -6.85
CA TYR A 124 -15.44 18.18 -6.25
C TYR A 124 -16.64 19.10 -6.03
N GLY A 125 -17.81 18.52 -5.84
CA GLY A 125 -19.06 19.25 -5.61
C GLY A 125 -19.66 18.93 -4.24
N PRO A 126 -20.67 19.69 -3.84
CA PRO A 126 -21.31 19.55 -2.54
C PRO A 126 -22.19 18.30 -2.41
N GLY A 127 -22.48 17.93 -1.16
CA GLY A 127 -23.47 16.93 -0.81
C GLY A 127 -23.13 15.52 -1.28
N SER A 128 -21.88 15.14 -1.23
CA SER A 128 -21.40 13.86 -1.74
C SER A 128 -21.00 12.91 -0.60
N ASP A 129 -21.26 11.61 -0.79
CA ASP A 129 -20.72 10.52 0.00
C ASP A 129 -20.28 9.43 -0.97
N ILE A 130 -18.96 9.28 -1.11
CA ILE A 130 -18.34 8.40 -2.11
C ILE A 130 -17.21 7.60 -1.48
N ALA A 131 -16.95 6.42 -2.05
CA ALA A 131 -15.84 5.59 -1.63
C ALA A 131 -15.07 4.99 -2.79
N LEU A 132 -13.75 4.90 -2.62
CA LEU A 132 -12.84 4.18 -3.49
C LEU A 132 -12.34 2.95 -2.74
N ARG A 133 -12.43 1.77 -3.38
CA ARG A 133 -12.02 0.50 -2.79
C ARG A 133 -10.89 -0.13 -3.56
N SER A 134 -9.85 -0.53 -2.84
CA SER A 134 -8.73 -1.27 -3.41
C SER A 134 -9.14 -2.67 -3.89
N PRO A 135 -8.30 -3.33 -4.71
CA PRO A 135 -8.31 -4.77 -4.84
C PRO A 135 -8.20 -5.47 -3.49
N GLU A 136 -8.51 -6.77 -3.47
CA GLU A 136 -8.33 -7.60 -2.28
C GLU A 136 -6.85 -7.77 -1.95
N ILE A 137 -6.49 -7.55 -0.69
CA ILE A 137 -5.13 -7.65 -0.15
C ILE A 137 -5.11 -8.72 0.94
N ALA A 138 -4.26 -9.72 0.78
CA ALA A 138 -4.14 -10.81 1.74
C ALA A 138 -3.15 -10.43 2.85
N LEU A 139 -3.65 -10.28 4.07
CA LEU A 139 -2.83 -10.06 5.28
C LEU A 139 -2.60 -11.34 6.08
N ARG A 140 -2.82 -12.51 5.46
CA ARG A 140 -2.65 -13.80 6.14
C ARG A 140 -1.20 -13.98 6.59
N GLY A 141 -1.03 -14.22 7.89
CA GLY A 141 0.28 -14.40 8.51
C GLY A 141 1.02 -13.10 8.85
N ALA A 142 0.48 -11.94 8.50
CA ALA A 142 1.04 -10.66 8.91
C ALA A 142 0.91 -10.47 10.43
N GLN A 143 2.00 -10.06 11.08
CA GLN A 143 2.04 -9.72 12.51
C GLN A 143 1.90 -8.20 12.72
N GLY A 144 1.98 -7.43 11.66
CA GLY A 144 1.78 -6.01 11.53
C GLY A 144 1.86 -5.63 10.06
N ALA A 145 1.21 -4.56 9.68
CA ALA A 145 1.27 -4.01 8.33
C ALA A 145 1.02 -2.50 8.39
N GLU A 146 1.56 -1.78 7.41
CA GLU A 146 1.39 -0.34 7.26
C GLU A 146 0.86 -0.06 5.85
N LEU A 147 -0.15 0.80 5.77
CA LEU A 147 -0.58 1.43 4.53
C LEU A 147 0.19 2.73 4.34
N THR A 148 0.82 2.90 3.19
CA THR A 148 1.42 4.18 2.80
C THR A 148 0.86 4.64 1.47
N PHE A 149 0.54 5.92 1.36
CA PHE A 149 0.09 6.54 0.11
C PHE A 149 0.42 8.04 0.11
N ASP A 150 0.48 8.63 -1.06
CA ASP A 150 0.64 10.06 -1.20
C ASP A 150 -0.73 10.69 -1.43
N ALA A 151 -1.10 11.67 -0.61
CA ALA A 151 -2.37 12.38 -0.68
C ALA A 151 -2.15 13.87 -0.88
N PHE A 152 -3.01 14.48 -1.69
CA PHE A 152 -3.21 15.92 -1.74
C PHE A 152 -4.61 16.21 -1.18
N ARG A 153 -4.71 17.12 -0.23
CA ARG A 153 -5.95 17.47 0.46
C ARG A 153 -6.22 18.95 0.26
N ASP A 154 -7.37 19.24 -0.29
CA ASP A 154 -7.89 20.58 -0.46
C ASP A 154 -9.41 20.51 -0.29
N ALA A 155 -9.87 20.75 0.93
CA ALA A 155 -11.26 20.75 1.31
C ALA A 155 -11.47 21.78 2.42
N ASP A 156 -12.68 22.24 2.61
CA ASP A 156 -12.96 23.36 3.53
C ASP A 156 -12.72 23.02 5.00
N GLY A 157 -12.66 21.73 5.35
CA GLY A 157 -12.38 21.23 6.71
C GLY A 157 -13.47 21.47 7.74
N PHE A 158 -14.57 22.12 7.41
CA PHE A 158 -15.65 22.42 8.33
C PHE A 158 -16.85 21.48 8.19
N GLY A 159 -17.09 20.91 7.05
CA GLY A 159 -18.18 19.98 6.76
C GLY A 159 -17.71 18.78 5.96
N ASP A 160 -16.57 18.93 5.29
CA ASP A 160 -15.97 17.88 4.48
C ASP A 160 -15.12 16.94 5.32
N GLY A 161 -15.10 15.70 4.94
CA GLY A 161 -14.36 14.67 5.66
C GLY A 161 -13.86 13.56 4.76
N ALA A 162 -12.69 13.02 5.10
CA ALA A 162 -12.20 11.80 4.49
C ALA A 162 -11.67 10.84 5.55
N ALA A 163 -11.83 9.55 5.28
CA ALA A 163 -11.34 8.49 6.15
C ALA A 163 -10.85 7.29 5.36
N VAL A 164 -9.92 6.58 5.94
CA VAL A 164 -9.54 5.23 5.51
C VAL A 164 -10.25 4.21 6.39
N ARG A 165 -10.85 3.20 5.77
CA ARG A 165 -11.49 2.06 6.42
C ARG A 165 -10.85 0.76 5.94
N PHE A 166 -10.76 -0.20 6.83
CA PHE A 166 -10.37 -1.55 6.49
C PHE A 166 -11.60 -2.45 6.50
N LEU A 167 -11.93 -3.02 5.35
CA LEU A 167 -13.10 -3.88 5.21
C LEU A 167 -12.68 -5.32 5.00
N ARG A 168 -13.38 -6.28 5.61
CA ARG A 168 -13.18 -7.70 5.29
C ARG A 168 -13.57 -7.95 3.84
N ALA A 169 -12.72 -8.62 3.07
CA ALA A 169 -12.94 -8.79 1.63
C ALA A 169 -14.21 -9.59 1.30
N SER A 170 -14.60 -10.56 2.14
CA SER A 170 -15.70 -11.49 1.88
C SER A 170 -17.10 -10.87 1.98
N ASP A 171 -17.31 -9.93 2.91
CA ASP A 171 -18.63 -9.40 3.26
C ASP A 171 -18.67 -7.88 3.39
N ARG A 172 -17.50 -7.23 3.28
CA ARG A 172 -17.33 -5.77 3.44
C ARG A 172 -17.63 -5.28 4.85
N GLU A 173 -17.67 -6.17 5.85
CA GLU A 173 -17.72 -5.74 7.24
C GLU A 173 -16.49 -4.92 7.60
N GLN A 174 -16.69 -3.76 8.25
CA GLN A 174 -15.60 -2.90 8.69
C GLN A 174 -14.86 -3.52 9.85
N LEU A 175 -13.53 -3.48 9.77
CA LEU A 175 -12.61 -3.96 10.77
C LEU A 175 -11.98 -2.75 11.47
N GLY A 176 -12.22 -2.63 12.77
CA GLY A 176 -11.79 -1.46 13.55
C GLY A 176 -12.62 -0.20 13.28
N ASN A 177 -12.06 0.94 13.60
CA ASN A 177 -12.70 2.26 13.43
C ASN A 177 -12.20 2.97 12.17
N ASP A 178 -12.94 4.00 11.75
CA ASP A 178 -12.48 4.94 10.73
C ASP A 178 -11.15 5.56 11.15
N VAL A 179 -10.22 5.65 10.20
CA VAL A 179 -8.98 6.41 10.37
C VAL A 179 -9.14 7.73 9.61
N PRO A 180 -9.43 8.84 10.32
CA PRO A 180 -9.68 10.11 9.65
C PRO A 180 -8.41 10.64 8.97
N LEU A 181 -8.58 11.17 7.76
CA LEU A 181 -7.57 11.96 7.08
C LEU A 181 -7.88 13.42 7.39
N GLY A 182 -7.02 14.10 8.15
CA GLY A 182 -7.24 15.48 8.56
C GLY A 182 -7.43 16.40 7.35
N MET A 183 -8.69 16.83 7.10
CA MET A 183 -9.05 17.72 5.98
C MET A 183 -8.90 19.19 6.33
N GLU A 184 -8.55 19.52 7.56
CA GLU A 184 -8.34 20.88 8.05
C GLU A 184 -7.07 21.56 7.51
N SER A 185 -6.26 20.83 6.75
CA SER A 185 -4.98 21.30 6.22
C SER A 185 -5.06 21.35 4.70
N LEU A 186 -4.85 22.53 4.14
CA LEU A 186 -4.59 22.69 2.73
C LEU A 186 -3.16 22.25 2.43
N ASP A 187 -3.02 21.24 1.59
CA ASP A 187 -1.72 20.77 1.15
C ASP A 187 -1.22 21.65 -0.02
N ASN A 188 0.08 21.97 -0.04
CA ASN A 188 0.70 22.66 -1.18
C ASN A 188 1.15 21.67 -2.28
N ASP A 189 1.32 20.42 -1.94
CA ASP A 189 1.73 19.31 -2.81
C ASP A 189 1.35 18.00 -2.14
N TYR A 190 1.57 16.87 -2.81
CA TYR A 190 1.34 15.56 -2.21
C TYR A 190 2.11 15.37 -0.92
N THR A 191 1.44 14.83 0.08
CA THR A 191 2.04 14.48 1.38
C THR A 191 1.91 12.98 1.63
N ARG A 192 3.03 12.35 2.08
CA ARG A 192 3.06 10.94 2.41
C ARG A 192 2.26 10.67 3.68
N GLN A 193 1.20 9.87 3.53
CA GLN A 193 0.41 9.36 4.64
C GLN A 193 0.94 7.97 5.04
N ARG A 194 0.87 7.68 6.35
CA ARG A 194 1.24 6.38 6.93
C ARG A 194 0.18 6.00 7.95
N ILE A 195 -0.42 4.85 7.77
CA ILE A 195 -1.49 4.34 8.63
C ILE A 195 -1.12 2.92 9.04
N GLU A 196 -0.99 2.70 10.33
CA GLU A 196 -0.85 1.35 10.85
C GLU A 196 -2.16 0.58 10.64
N ILE A 197 -2.07 -0.60 10.07
CA ILE A 197 -3.25 -1.46 9.84
C ILE A 197 -3.79 -1.91 11.19
N VAL A 198 -5.09 -1.75 11.40
CA VAL A 198 -5.77 -2.11 12.65
C VAL A 198 -5.59 -3.61 12.98
N PRO A 199 -5.43 -3.96 14.25
CA PRO A 199 -5.19 -5.36 14.65
C PRO A 199 -6.27 -6.32 14.16
N GLU A 200 -7.53 -5.89 14.09
CA GLU A 200 -8.68 -6.67 13.63
C GLU A 200 -8.58 -7.09 12.15
N ALA A 201 -7.78 -6.38 11.36
CA ALA A 201 -7.55 -6.68 9.95
C ALA A 201 -6.38 -7.65 9.72
N LEU A 202 -5.49 -7.81 10.70
CA LEU A 202 -4.35 -8.72 10.58
C LEU A 202 -4.83 -10.18 10.51
N GLY A 203 -4.30 -10.91 9.54
CA GLY A 203 -4.69 -12.31 9.30
C GLY A 203 -5.88 -12.49 8.36
N GLU A 204 -6.59 -11.42 8.01
CA GLU A 204 -7.73 -11.41 7.08
C GLU A 204 -7.30 -11.12 5.63
N ASN A 205 -8.21 -11.36 4.70
CA ASN A 205 -8.17 -10.73 3.39
C ASN A 205 -8.99 -9.46 3.49
N ILE A 206 -8.41 -8.33 3.13
CA ILE A 206 -9.04 -7.02 3.29
C ILE A 206 -9.20 -6.26 1.98
N VAL A 207 -10.06 -5.27 2.01
CA VAL A 207 -10.15 -4.18 1.05
C VAL A 207 -9.93 -2.89 1.82
N ILE A 208 -9.10 -2.01 1.29
CA ILE A 208 -8.92 -0.66 1.83
C ILE A 208 -9.93 0.25 1.14
N GLU A 209 -10.74 0.95 1.94
CA GLU A 209 -11.70 1.92 1.45
C GLU A 209 -11.26 3.33 1.80
N PHE A 210 -11.20 4.21 0.80
CA PHE A 210 -11.03 5.65 0.96
C PHE A 210 -12.41 6.29 0.80
N ASN A 211 -12.99 6.72 1.89
CA ASN A 211 -14.28 7.40 1.90
C ASN A 211 -14.07 8.92 1.91
N PHE A 212 -14.88 9.63 1.15
CA PHE A 212 -14.95 11.08 1.13
C PHE A 212 -16.39 11.52 1.22
N VAL A 213 -16.64 12.53 2.07
CA VAL A 213 -17.95 13.14 2.28
C VAL A 213 -17.78 14.65 2.14
N SER A 214 -18.60 15.30 1.33
CA SER A 214 -18.71 16.75 1.29
C SER A 214 -20.05 17.20 1.80
N ASP A 215 -20.08 18.36 2.45
CA ASP A 215 -21.32 18.96 2.93
C ASP A 215 -22.10 19.69 1.82
N GLY A 216 -23.08 20.52 2.18
CA GLY A 216 -23.95 21.22 1.22
C GLY A 216 -23.39 22.53 0.70
N SER A 217 -22.18 22.94 1.07
CA SER A 217 -21.54 24.15 0.58
C SER A 217 -20.59 23.84 -0.59
N GLU A 218 -20.53 24.74 -1.58
CA GLU A 218 -19.55 24.69 -2.67
C GLU A 218 -18.32 25.49 -2.24
N ASP A 219 -17.47 24.91 -1.42
CA ASP A 219 -16.24 25.58 -1.00
C ASP A 219 -15.01 24.75 -1.38
N ALA A 220 -14.69 24.79 -2.69
CA ALA A 220 -13.31 24.64 -3.11
C ALA A 220 -12.65 26.01 -2.93
N PHE A 221 -11.59 26.10 -2.13
CA PHE A 221 -10.80 27.30 -1.97
C PHE A 221 -10.03 27.64 -3.23
#